data_1a794ea2a980132c04b431e60b5dbb15
#
_entry.id   1a794ea2a980132c04b431e60b5dbb15
#
_cell.length_a   1.000
_cell.length_b   1.000
_cell.length_c   1.000
_cell.angle_alpha   90.00
_cell.angle_beta   90.00
_cell.angle_gamma   90.00
#
_symmetry.space_group_name_H-M   'P 1'
#
loop_
_entity.id
_entity.type
_entity.pdbx_description
1 polymer ?
#
loop_
_entity_poly.entity_id
_entity_poly.type
_entity_poly.pdbx_seq_one_letter_code
_entity_poly.pdbx_strand_id
1 'polypeptide(L)'
;MAQDAKPTPLTQEEFEALCPTPPMGWNSWNKFGCNVSEQLLMEAADAMVASGMKDAGYEYIVVDDCWQVDRDADGNIVCDPERFPHGMKYVADYIHSKGLKFGLYSCVGTHTCAGRPGSMGHEYQDALYYARNGVDYLKYDFCNNCGTNSKTAYTVMREALKATGRPIVFSICEWGSTKPWEWGKGIGHLWRATGDIINSWEGRADWGGHGMVHIIDLVQDLYPYNGPGHWNDPDMLEVGNGGMNTIEDQSHFSMWCMLAAPDRKSVV
;
A
#
# COMPACT_ATOMS: atom_id res chain seq x y z
N MET A 1 32.45 -1.71 19.77
CA MET A 1 31.21 -1.09 19.26
C MET A 1 31.44 -0.86 17.80
N ALA A 2 30.85 -1.69 16.93
CA ALA A 2 30.89 -1.45 15.48
C ALA A 2 30.08 -0.15 15.25
N GLN A 3 30.73 0.87 14.68
CA GLN A 3 30.01 2.02 14.14
C GLN A 3 29.09 1.48 13.05
N ASP A 4 27.76 1.55 13.28
CA ASP A 4 26.79 1.25 12.24
C ASP A 4 27.10 2.12 11.03
N ALA A 5 27.61 1.49 9.99
CA ALA A 5 27.87 2.20 8.73
C ALA A 5 26.55 2.82 8.27
N LYS A 6 26.58 4.11 7.93
CA LYS A 6 25.37 4.76 7.37
C LYS A 6 24.93 3.96 6.15
N PRO A 7 23.62 3.68 6.02
CA PRO A 7 23.12 2.98 4.84
C PRO A 7 23.50 3.75 3.56
N THR A 8 23.86 3.04 2.51
CA THR A 8 24.05 3.63 1.18
C THR A 8 22.69 3.90 0.55
N PRO A 9 22.33 5.15 0.25
CA PRO A 9 21.06 5.46 -0.39
C PRO A 9 20.90 4.74 -1.73
N LEU A 10 19.66 4.39 -2.09
CA LEU A 10 19.36 3.88 -3.42
C LEU A 10 19.56 4.99 -4.48
N THR A 11 20.13 4.63 -5.60
CA THR A 11 20.09 5.47 -6.79
C THR A 11 18.66 5.58 -7.34
N GLN A 12 18.42 6.53 -8.23
CA GLN A 12 17.11 6.66 -8.89
C GLN A 12 16.79 5.43 -9.75
N GLU A 13 17.78 4.89 -10.45
CA GLU A 13 17.64 3.70 -11.29
C GLU A 13 17.29 2.45 -10.45
N GLU A 14 18.00 2.23 -9.34
CA GLU A 14 17.69 1.14 -8.42
C GLU A 14 16.28 1.26 -7.83
N PHE A 15 15.86 2.47 -7.49
CA PHE A 15 14.50 2.71 -6.98
C PHE A 15 13.45 2.40 -8.07
N GLU A 16 13.59 2.93 -9.27
CA GLU A 16 12.63 2.71 -10.37
C GLU A 16 12.53 1.24 -10.80
N ALA A 17 13.56 0.44 -10.59
CA ALA A 17 13.59 -0.98 -10.93
C ALA A 17 12.83 -1.89 -9.96
N LEU A 18 12.31 -1.39 -8.82
CA LEU A 18 11.75 -2.23 -7.76
C LEU A 18 10.44 -2.94 -8.10
N CYS A 19 9.69 -2.45 -9.07
CA CYS A 19 8.35 -2.93 -9.37
C CYS A 19 8.17 -3.24 -10.87
N PRO A 20 8.93 -4.22 -11.42
CA PRO A 20 8.90 -4.54 -12.85
C PRO A 20 7.57 -5.09 -13.34
N THR A 21 6.77 -5.65 -12.45
CA THR A 21 5.39 -6.12 -12.66
C THR A 21 4.45 -5.49 -11.64
N PRO A 22 3.13 -5.42 -11.89
CA PRO A 22 2.18 -4.96 -10.89
C PRO A 22 2.30 -5.78 -9.61
N PRO A 23 2.41 -5.17 -8.42
CA PRO A 23 2.52 -5.93 -7.18
C PRO A 23 1.23 -6.67 -6.87
N MET A 24 1.34 -7.95 -6.51
CA MET A 24 0.22 -8.81 -6.14
C MET A 24 0.31 -9.19 -4.67
N GLY A 25 -0.82 -9.19 -3.96
CA GLY A 25 -0.82 -9.50 -2.53
C GLY A 25 -2.16 -9.37 -1.84
N TRP A 26 -2.10 -9.22 -0.53
CA TRP A 26 -3.23 -9.04 0.37
C TRP A 26 -3.10 -7.70 1.12
N ASN A 27 -4.23 -7.00 1.30
CA ASN A 27 -4.32 -5.79 2.11
C ASN A 27 -5.53 -5.86 3.04
N SER A 28 -5.37 -5.44 4.28
CA SER A 28 -6.36 -5.63 5.33
C SER A 28 -7.60 -4.73 5.23
N TRP A 29 -7.57 -3.62 4.46
CA TRP A 29 -8.55 -2.54 4.62
C TRP A 29 -9.98 -2.94 4.30
N ASN A 30 -10.26 -3.38 3.07
CA ASN A 30 -11.64 -3.52 2.59
C ASN A 30 -12.47 -4.56 3.36
N LYS A 31 -11.81 -5.55 3.99
CA LYS A 31 -12.49 -6.58 4.79
C LYS A 31 -12.46 -6.30 6.29
N PHE A 32 -11.34 -5.77 6.79
CA PHE A 32 -11.09 -5.70 8.23
C PHE A 32 -11.06 -4.26 8.79
N GLY A 33 -10.90 -3.23 7.93
CA GLY A 33 -10.79 -1.84 8.39
C GLY A 33 -9.73 -1.70 9.48
N CYS A 34 -10.11 -1.11 10.62
CA CYS A 34 -9.24 -1.00 11.78
C CYS A 34 -9.19 -2.27 12.67
N ASN A 35 -9.87 -3.35 12.31
CA ASN A 35 -9.79 -4.59 13.06
C ASN A 35 -8.58 -5.44 12.62
N VAL A 36 -7.38 -4.91 12.85
CA VAL A 36 -6.10 -5.49 12.46
C VAL A 36 -5.29 -5.90 13.68
N SER A 37 -4.48 -6.95 13.55
CA SER A 37 -3.58 -7.44 14.59
C SER A 37 -2.42 -8.22 13.98
N GLU A 38 -1.35 -8.46 14.75
CA GLU A 38 -0.25 -9.32 14.30
C GLU A 38 -0.73 -10.73 13.95
N GLN A 39 -1.68 -11.28 14.73
CA GLN A 39 -2.24 -12.60 14.48
C GLN A 39 -2.94 -12.66 13.10
N LEU A 40 -3.77 -11.66 12.78
CA LEU A 40 -4.44 -11.57 11.48
C LEU A 40 -3.44 -11.58 10.31
N LEU A 41 -2.35 -10.82 10.43
CA LEU A 41 -1.35 -10.74 9.36
C LEU A 41 -0.58 -12.05 9.20
N MET A 42 -0.28 -12.73 10.30
CA MET A 42 0.38 -14.04 10.27
C MET A 42 -0.54 -15.10 9.67
N GLU A 43 -1.83 -15.10 10.02
CA GLU A 43 -2.83 -16.00 9.43
C GLU A 43 -3.04 -15.74 7.94
N ALA A 44 -3.07 -14.49 7.51
CA ALA A 44 -3.15 -14.12 6.09
C ALA A 44 -1.91 -14.62 5.31
N ALA A 45 -0.71 -14.51 5.89
CA ALA A 45 0.51 -15.02 5.29
C ALA A 45 0.47 -16.55 5.16
N ASP A 46 0.02 -17.26 6.20
CA ASP A 46 -0.12 -18.72 6.17
C ASP A 46 -1.15 -19.16 5.15
N ALA A 47 -2.29 -18.49 5.08
CA ALA A 47 -3.35 -18.75 4.11
C ALA A 47 -2.87 -18.51 2.66
N MET A 48 -2.12 -17.44 2.41
CA MET A 48 -1.54 -17.15 1.09
C MET A 48 -0.60 -18.26 0.61
N VAL A 49 0.20 -18.82 1.50
CA VAL A 49 1.06 -19.97 1.17
C VAL A 49 0.25 -21.26 1.00
N ALA A 50 -0.66 -21.55 1.92
CA ALA A 50 -1.43 -22.78 1.92
C ALA A 50 -2.41 -22.90 0.74
N SER A 51 -2.96 -21.78 0.27
CA SER A 51 -3.88 -21.74 -0.88
C SER A 51 -3.18 -21.85 -2.25
N GLY A 52 -1.85 -21.73 -2.29
CA GLY A 52 -1.08 -21.70 -3.54
C GLY A 52 -1.02 -20.31 -4.19
N MET A 53 -1.58 -19.27 -3.58
CA MET A 53 -1.51 -17.90 -4.10
C MET A 53 -0.06 -17.42 -4.23
N LYS A 54 0.81 -17.78 -3.27
CA LYS A 54 2.24 -17.47 -3.36
C LYS A 54 2.87 -18.03 -4.65
N ASP A 55 2.57 -19.27 -5.00
CA ASP A 55 3.09 -19.91 -6.22
C ASP A 55 2.52 -19.27 -7.50
N ALA A 56 1.35 -18.62 -7.39
CA ALA A 56 0.74 -17.83 -8.45
C ALA A 56 1.29 -16.38 -8.53
N GLY A 57 2.24 -15.99 -7.66
CA GLY A 57 2.91 -14.69 -7.70
C GLY A 57 2.40 -13.65 -6.69
N TYR A 58 1.51 -14.02 -5.77
CA TYR A 58 1.10 -13.14 -4.67
C TYR A 58 2.20 -13.11 -3.60
N GLU A 59 2.79 -11.94 -3.38
CA GLU A 59 3.98 -11.82 -2.55
C GLU A 59 3.81 -10.91 -1.33
N TYR A 60 2.86 -9.97 -1.37
CA TYR A 60 2.76 -8.91 -0.37
C TYR A 60 1.66 -9.18 0.65
N ILE A 61 1.98 -9.03 1.94
CA ILE A 61 1.03 -8.93 3.05
C ILE A 61 1.12 -7.50 3.58
N VAL A 62 0.05 -6.72 3.38
CA VAL A 62 0.02 -5.29 3.73
C VAL A 62 -0.98 -5.04 4.84
N VAL A 63 -0.52 -4.51 5.98
CA VAL A 63 -1.43 -3.90 6.95
C VAL A 63 -1.71 -2.47 6.54
N ASP A 64 -2.99 -2.15 6.40
CA ASP A 64 -3.49 -0.81 6.08
C ASP A 64 -3.56 0.07 7.34
N ASP A 65 -4.38 1.09 7.38
CA ASP A 65 -4.52 2.04 8.49
C ASP A 65 -4.82 1.35 9.85
N CYS A 66 -4.62 2.07 10.93
CA CYS A 66 -4.90 1.65 12.31
C CYS A 66 -3.88 0.68 12.96
N TRP A 67 -2.71 0.45 12.36
CA TRP A 67 -1.63 -0.27 13.04
C TRP A 67 -0.88 0.61 14.05
N GLN A 68 -0.79 1.91 13.80
CA GLN A 68 -0.15 2.92 14.64
C GLN A 68 -1.17 3.63 15.54
N VAL A 69 -0.72 4.10 16.70
CA VAL A 69 -1.58 4.77 17.69
C VAL A 69 -1.09 6.13 18.11
N ASP A 70 0.23 6.35 18.19
CA ASP A 70 0.82 7.59 18.72
C ASP A 70 2.25 7.79 18.19
N ARG A 71 2.90 8.84 18.66
CA ARG A 71 4.34 9.05 18.58
C ARG A 71 4.93 9.14 19.99
N ASP A 72 6.12 8.58 20.16
CA ASP A 72 6.86 8.69 21.42
C ASP A 72 7.44 10.11 21.62
N ALA A 73 8.12 10.32 22.76
CA ALA A 73 8.72 11.62 23.09
C ALA A 73 9.82 12.08 22.10
N ASP A 74 10.40 11.14 21.36
CA ASP A 74 11.42 11.40 20.33
C ASP A 74 10.79 11.54 18.93
N GLY A 75 9.47 11.46 18.83
CA GLY A 75 8.69 11.56 17.58
C GLY A 75 8.62 10.28 16.77
N ASN A 76 9.12 9.14 17.27
CA ASN A 76 9.01 7.87 16.56
C ASN A 76 7.59 7.36 16.60
N ILE A 77 7.16 6.77 15.49
CA ILE A 77 5.82 6.18 15.39
C ILE A 77 5.73 4.94 16.29
N VAL A 78 4.60 4.81 16.99
CA VAL A 78 4.31 3.71 17.92
C VAL A 78 3.19 2.86 17.35
N CYS A 79 3.44 1.55 17.16
CA CYS A 79 2.38 0.61 16.83
C CYS A 79 1.47 0.36 18.04
N ASP A 80 0.25 -0.10 17.77
CA ASP A 80 -0.73 -0.45 18.80
C ASP A 80 -0.19 -1.62 19.66
N PRO A 81 0.12 -1.40 20.96
CA PRO A 81 0.75 -2.43 21.80
C PRO A 81 -0.18 -3.60 22.16
N GLU A 82 -1.50 -3.42 22.05
CA GLU A 82 -2.46 -4.49 22.30
C GLU A 82 -2.61 -5.40 21.08
N ARG A 83 -2.58 -4.81 19.87
CA ARG A 83 -2.77 -5.52 18.61
C ARG A 83 -1.48 -6.06 18.01
N PHE A 84 -0.36 -5.40 18.31
CA PHE A 84 1.00 -5.74 17.86
C PHE A 84 1.97 -5.80 19.03
N PRO A 85 1.74 -6.66 20.03
CA PRO A 85 2.53 -6.69 21.26
C PRO A 85 4.02 -7.00 21.03
N HIS A 86 4.37 -7.67 19.94
CA HIS A 86 5.76 -7.97 19.59
C HIS A 86 6.35 -6.95 18.58
N GLY A 87 5.57 -5.96 18.16
CA GLY A 87 5.98 -4.90 17.22
C GLY A 87 6.06 -5.32 15.76
N MET A 88 6.24 -4.32 14.88
CA MET A 88 6.20 -4.53 13.43
C MET A 88 7.35 -5.38 12.90
N LYS A 89 8.51 -5.34 13.55
CA LYS A 89 9.67 -6.17 13.15
C LYS A 89 9.36 -7.66 13.29
N TYR A 90 8.68 -8.07 14.35
CA TYR A 90 8.27 -9.45 14.58
C TYR A 90 7.32 -9.94 13.47
N VAL A 91 6.34 -9.14 13.11
CA VAL A 91 5.40 -9.43 12.04
C VAL A 91 6.12 -9.55 10.70
N ALA A 92 7.00 -8.59 10.38
CA ALA A 92 7.79 -8.60 9.17
C ALA A 92 8.66 -9.87 9.07
N ASP A 93 9.36 -10.24 10.14
CA ASP A 93 10.22 -11.44 10.18
C ASP A 93 9.40 -12.71 9.97
N TYR A 94 8.19 -12.80 10.55
CA TYR A 94 7.30 -13.93 10.32
C TYR A 94 6.90 -14.03 8.84
N ILE A 95 6.43 -12.93 8.24
CA ILE A 95 6.03 -12.86 6.84
C ILE A 95 7.22 -13.22 5.93
N HIS A 96 8.40 -12.68 6.19
CA HIS A 96 9.63 -13.03 5.47
C HIS A 96 10.01 -14.50 5.61
N SER A 97 9.77 -15.12 6.77
CA SER A 97 10.03 -16.55 6.97
C SER A 97 9.18 -17.45 6.07
N LYS A 98 8.03 -16.95 5.59
CA LYS A 98 7.18 -17.62 4.60
C LYS A 98 7.63 -17.34 3.14
N GLY A 99 8.67 -16.52 2.95
CA GLY A 99 9.13 -16.06 1.64
C GLY A 99 8.17 -15.06 1.00
N LEU A 100 7.45 -14.29 1.81
CA LEU A 100 6.56 -13.20 1.43
C LEU A 100 7.19 -11.85 1.80
N LYS A 101 6.59 -10.76 1.35
CA LYS A 101 7.02 -9.38 1.58
C LYS A 101 6.02 -8.65 2.48
N PHE A 102 6.53 -7.81 3.37
CA PHE A 102 5.71 -7.07 4.33
C PHE A 102 5.49 -5.62 3.91
N GLY A 103 4.23 -5.15 3.96
CA GLY A 103 3.85 -3.78 3.66
C GLY A 103 3.16 -3.07 4.81
N LEU A 104 3.36 -1.76 4.86
CA LEU A 104 2.70 -0.85 5.80
C LEU A 104 1.91 0.24 5.06
N TYR A 105 1.07 0.90 5.81
CA TYR A 105 0.33 2.11 5.42
C TYR A 105 0.79 3.30 6.25
N SER A 106 0.83 4.48 5.63
CA SER A 106 0.91 5.77 6.30
C SER A 106 0.23 6.86 5.45
N CYS A 107 0.38 8.12 5.82
CA CYS A 107 -0.29 9.23 5.17
C CYS A 107 0.62 10.46 5.10
N VAL A 108 0.48 11.24 4.03
CA VAL A 108 1.14 12.55 3.84
C VAL A 108 0.80 13.52 4.97
N GLY A 109 -0.43 13.50 5.45
CA GLY A 109 -0.94 14.50 6.37
C GLY A 109 -0.47 14.36 7.82
N THR A 110 -1.01 15.20 8.66
CA THR A 110 -0.80 15.13 10.12
C THR A 110 -1.43 13.88 10.72
N HIS A 111 -2.53 13.41 10.12
CA HIS A 111 -3.26 12.23 10.53
C HIS A 111 -3.66 11.40 9.32
N THR A 112 -3.78 10.10 9.51
CA THR A 112 -4.33 9.16 8.52
C THR A 112 -5.83 9.40 8.31
N CYS A 113 -6.44 8.67 7.36
CA CYS A 113 -7.88 8.74 7.12
C CYS A 113 -8.70 8.27 8.33
N ALA A 114 -8.18 7.32 9.13
CA ALA A 114 -8.78 6.89 10.39
C ALA A 114 -8.31 7.68 11.63
N GLY A 115 -7.65 8.84 11.43
CA GLY A 115 -7.22 9.72 12.52
C GLY A 115 -6.00 9.26 13.31
N ARG A 116 -5.21 8.33 12.77
CA ARG A 116 -3.94 7.87 13.36
C ARG A 116 -2.80 8.82 13.00
N PRO A 117 -1.64 8.79 13.67
CA PRO A 117 -0.51 9.65 13.30
C PRO A 117 -0.09 9.47 11.85
N GLY A 118 -0.05 10.57 11.09
CA GLY A 118 0.51 10.63 9.74
C GLY A 118 1.98 11.05 9.77
N SER A 119 2.61 11.14 8.59
CA SER A 119 4.07 11.36 8.48
C SER A 119 4.48 12.82 8.28
N MET A 120 3.54 13.77 8.24
CA MET A 120 3.89 15.19 8.01
C MET A 120 4.93 15.70 8.99
N GLY A 121 6.10 16.12 8.48
CA GLY A 121 7.23 16.58 9.28
C GLY A 121 8.10 15.48 9.90
N HIS A 122 7.79 14.20 9.66
CA HIS A 122 8.50 13.02 10.17
C HIS A 122 8.93 12.06 9.05
N GLU A 123 8.87 12.45 7.78
CA GLU A 123 9.00 11.56 6.63
C GLU A 123 10.30 10.74 6.67
N TYR A 124 11.43 11.38 6.98
CA TYR A 124 12.72 10.69 7.08
C TYR A 124 12.83 9.79 8.31
N GLN A 125 12.23 10.21 9.43
CA GLN A 125 12.21 9.42 10.66
C GLN A 125 11.35 8.17 10.47
N ASP A 126 10.18 8.32 9.85
CA ASP A 126 9.26 7.22 9.55
C ASP A 126 9.84 6.27 8.51
N ALA A 127 10.48 6.78 7.46
CA ALA A 127 11.18 5.94 6.48
C ALA A 127 12.27 5.06 7.13
N LEU A 128 13.03 5.62 8.07
CA LEU A 128 14.00 4.85 8.87
C LEU A 128 13.32 3.79 9.73
N TYR A 129 12.18 4.10 10.34
CA TYR A 129 11.37 3.13 11.08
C TYR A 129 10.94 1.99 10.16
N TYR A 130 10.40 2.29 8.98
CA TYR A 130 9.98 1.26 8.01
C TYR A 130 11.16 0.37 7.59
N ALA A 131 12.28 0.96 7.26
CA ALA A 131 13.47 0.21 6.87
C ALA A 131 13.98 -0.73 7.98
N ARG A 132 14.06 -0.24 9.23
CA ARG A 132 14.50 -1.02 10.39
C ARG A 132 13.56 -2.16 10.75
N ASN A 133 12.27 -1.98 10.50
CA ASN A 133 11.24 -2.99 10.73
C ASN A 133 11.00 -3.95 9.55
N GLY A 134 11.82 -3.86 8.49
CA GLY A 134 11.76 -4.84 7.41
C GLY A 134 10.61 -4.61 6.42
N VAL A 135 10.11 -3.38 6.28
CA VAL A 135 9.05 -3.05 5.33
C VAL A 135 9.56 -3.12 3.89
N ASP A 136 8.78 -3.73 3.00
CA ASP A 136 9.07 -3.90 1.58
C ASP A 136 8.12 -3.10 0.68
N TYR A 137 7.01 -2.59 1.25
CA TYR A 137 5.97 -1.86 0.53
C TYR A 137 5.35 -0.80 1.44
N LEU A 138 5.19 0.42 0.94
CA LEU A 138 4.51 1.50 1.65
C LEU A 138 3.34 2.02 0.81
N LYS A 139 2.08 1.86 1.30
CA LYS A 139 0.93 2.63 0.83
C LYS A 139 0.93 3.97 1.55
N TYR A 140 0.91 5.06 0.81
CA TYR A 140 1.04 6.41 1.36
C TYR A 140 -0.14 7.28 0.91
N ASP A 141 -1.07 7.50 1.83
CA ASP A 141 -2.35 8.17 1.58
C ASP A 141 -2.23 9.70 1.64
N PHE A 142 -3.33 10.41 1.35
CA PHE A 142 -3.32 11.88 1.22
C PHE A 142 -4.31 12.59 2.16
N CYS A 143 -4.90 11.90 3.15
CA CYS A 143 -5.80 12.47 4.15
C CYS A 143 -5.08 13.54 5.00
N ASN A 144 -5.84 14.52 5.49
CA ASN A 144 -5.36 15.56 6.42
C ASN A 144 -4.06 16.27 5.98
N ASN A 145 -3.89 16.48 4.67
CA ASN A 145 -2.66 16.95 4.02
C ASN A 145 -2.39 18.46 4.22
N CYS A 146 -3.26 19.21 4.91
CA CYS A 146 -3.11 20.63 5.19
C CYS A 146 -2.88 21.51 3.94
N GLY A 147 -3.39 21.10 2.77
CA GLY A 147 -3.21 21.83 1.52
C GLY A 147 -1.83 21.68 0.88
N THR A 148 -1.04 20.69 1.31
CA THR A 148 0.27 20.40 0.71
C THR A 148 0.11 19.93 -0.73
N ASN A 149 1.02 20.38 -1.60
CA ASN A 149 1.07 19.90 -2.99
C ASN A 149 1.43 18.42 -3.02
N SER A 150 0.61 17.59 -3.67
CA SER A 150 0.75 16.14 -3.71
C SER A 150 2.09 15.71 -4.29
N LYS A 151 2.47 16.19 -5.48
CA LYS A 151 3.75 15.84 -6.10
C LYS A 151 4.95 16.14 -5.18
N THR A 152 4.94 17.28 -4.49
CA THR A 152 6.00 17.65 -3.55
C THR A 152 6.04 16.70 -2.36
N ALA A 153 4.89 16.42 -1.73
CA ALA A 153 4.81 15.53 -0.57
C ALA A 153 5.30 14.11 -0.88
N TYR A 154 4.83 13.53 -1.99
CA TYR A 154 5.28 12.20 -2.43
C TYR A 154 6.77 12.19 -2.81
N THR A 155 7.29 13.29 -3.39
CA THR A 155 8.73 13.42 -3.66
C THR A 155 9.54 13.40 -2.37
N VAL A 156 9.11 14.09 -1.32
CA VAL A 156 9.81 14.09 -0.02
C VAL A 156 9.87 12.69 0.57
N MET A 157 8.74 11.96 0.61
CA MET A 157 8.73 10.58 1.13
C MET A 157 9.58 9.65 0.25
N ARG A 158 9.54 9.76 -1.09
CA ARG A 158 10.44 9.01 -1.97
C ARG A 158 11.91 9.20 -1.60
N GLU A 159 12.35 10.45 -1.42
CA GLU A 159 13.75 10.73 -1.04
C GLU A 159 14.07 10.17 0.34
N ALA A 160 13.13 10.23 1.28
CA ALA A 160 13.28 9.63 2.59
C ALA A 160 13.46 8.10 2.51
N LEU A 161 12.62 7.42 1.70
CA LEU A 161 12.73 5.98 1.48
C LEU A 161 14.06 5.60 0.82
N LYS A 162 14.46 6.30 -0.24
CA LYS A 162 15.76 6.07 -0.91
C LYS A 162 16.93 6.24 0.04
N ALA A 163 16.89 7.26 0.91
CA ALA A 163 17.96 7.54 1.88
C ALA A 163 18.19 6.39 2.88
N THR A 164 17.21 5.52 3.09
CA THR A 164 17.35 4.35 3.97
C THR A 164 18.20 3.24 3.37
N GLY A 165 18.39 3.20 2.05
CA GLY A 165 19.06 2.11 1.33
C GLY A 165 18.23 0.82 1.24
N ARG A 166 17.02 0.75 1.85
CA ARG A 166 16.16 -0.42 1.74
C ARG A 166 15.26 -0.31 0.50
N PRO A 167 15.13 -1.40 -0.29
CA PRO A 167 14.22 -1.44 -1.43
C PRO A 167 12.75 -1.53 -0.93
N ILE A 168 12.05 -0.40 -0.94
CA ILE A 168 10.64 -0.30 -0.53
C ILE A 168 9.82 0.14 -1.74
N VAL A 169 8.87 -0.69 -2.17
CA VAL A 169 7.90 -0.33 -3.22
C VAL A 169 7.00 0.77 -2.67
N PHE A 170 6.87 1.86 -3.42
CA PHE A 170 6.14 3.05 -2.98
C PHE A 170 4.86 3.26 -3.77
N SER A 171 3.72 3.21 -3.07
CA SER A 171 2.37 3.35 -3.61
C SER A 171 1.80 4.71 -3.25
N ILE A 172 1.58 5.53 -4.28
CA ILE A 172 0.92 6.84 -4.19
C ILE A 172 -0.58 6.64 -4.08
N CYS A 173 -1.23 7.23 -3.06
CA CYS A 173 -2.67 7.10 -2.84
C CYS A 173 -3.29 8.49 -2.62
N GLU A 174 -3.52 9.25 -3.73
CA GLU A 174 -4.20 10.55 -3.70
C GLU A 174 -5.50 10.54 -4.54
N TRP A 175 -6.03 9.33 -4.77
CA TRP A 175 -7.34 9.06 -5.39
C TRP A 175 -7.52 9.62 -6.80
N GLY A 176 -6.45 9.87 -7.55
CA GLY A 176 -6.50 10.46 -8.89
C GLY A 176 -6.76 11.96 -8.91
N SER A 177 -6.79 12.62 -7.73
CA SER A 177 -7.22 14.01 -7.57
C SER A 177 -6.37 15.02 -8.35
N THR A 178 -5.08 14.75 -8.49
CA THR A 178 -4.14 15.59 -9.25
C THR A 178 -3.52 14.89 -10.44
N LYS A 179 -4.18 13.81 -10.94
CA LYS A 179 -3.74 12.99 -12.06
C LYS A 179 -2.33 12.43 -11.85
N PRO A 180 -2.12 11.57 -10.85
CA PRO A 180 -0.79 11.07 -10.50
C PRO A 180 -0.10 10.32 -11.65
N TRP A 181 -0.84 9.82 -12.62
CA TRP A 181 -0.28 9.23 -13.84
C TRP A 181 0.54 10.22 -14.70
N GLU A 182 0.28 11.52 -14.61
CA GLU A 182 1.03 12.53 -15.36
C GLU A 182 2.39 12.87 -14.71
N TRP A 183 2.53 12.66 -13.39
CA TRP A 183 3.73 13.08 -12.65
C TRP A 183 4.34 12.01 -11.74
N GLY A 184 3.65 10.90 -11.49
CA GLY A 184 4.04 9.88 -10.49
C GLY A 184 5.21 9.00 -10.92
N LYS A 185 5.45 8.85 -12.23
CA LYS A 185 6.58 8.08 -12.74
C LYS A 185 7.91 8.60 -12.18
N GLY A 186 8.73 7.70 -11.64
CA GLY A 186 9.98 8.03 -10.96
C GLY A 186 9.81 8.62 -9.56
N ILE A 187 8.55 8.84 -9.09
CA ILE A 187 8.24 9.24 -7.72
C ILE A 187 7.68 8.06 -6.92
N GLY A 188 6.75 7.31 -7.49
CA GLY A 188 6.25 6.06 -6.96
C GLY A 188 6.21 4.98 -8.03
N HIS A 189 5.89 3.76 -7.64
CA HIS A 189 5.84 2.58 -8.51
C HIS A 189 4.41 2.25 -8.96
N LEU A 190 3.44 2.73 -8.25
CA LEU A 190 2.02 2.66 -8.58
C LEU A 190 1.30 3.85 -7.97
N TRP A 191 0.14 4.17 -8.52
CA TRP A 191 -0.68 5.28 -8.04
C TRP A 191 -2.16 4.99 -8.17
N ARG A 192 -2.91 5.26 -7.11
CA ARG A 192 -4.36 5.24 -7.13
C ARG A 192 -4.88 6.23 -8.15
N ALA A 193 -5.55 5.73 -9.16
CA ALA A 193 -6.06 6.52 -10.28
C ALA A 193 -7.51 7.00 -10.06
N THR A 194 -8.19 6.47 -9.03
CA THR A 194 -9.60 6.75 -8.72
C THR A 194 -9.82 6.89 -7.22
N GLY A 195 -10.99 7.39 -6.82
CA GLY A 195 -11.51 7.21 -5.47
C GLY A 195 -11.65 5.73 -5.08
N ASP A 196 -12.04 5.47 -3.84
CA ASP A 196 -12.06 4.11 -3.28
C ASP A 196 -13.12 3.24 -3.93
N ILE A 197 -12.77 1.98 -4.18
CA ILE A 197 -13.72 0.96 -4.62
C ILE A 197 -14.66 0.57 -3.47
N ILE A 198 -15.92 0.32 -3.81
CA ILE A 198 -16.88 -0.32 -2.89
C ILE A 198 -17.18 -1.74 -3.37
N ASN A 199 -17.56 -2.61 -2.43
CA ASN A 199 -17.92 -3.99 -2.70
C ASN A 199 -19.27 -4.08 -3.44
N SER A 200 -19.31 -3.61 -4.67
CA SER A 200 -20.50 -3.58 -5.54
C SER A 200 -20.11 -3.57 -7.00
N TRP A 201 -20.90 -4.23 -7.84
CA TRP A 201 -20.75 -4.21 -9.30
C TRP A 201 -20.94 -2.80 -9.86
N GLU A 202 -22.01 -2.13 -9.48
CA GLU A 202 -22.38 -0.77 -9.92
C GLU A 202 -22.64 0.14 -8.73
N GLY A 203 -22.84 1.42 -9.00
CA GLY A 203 -23.25 2.41 -8.01
C GLY A 203 -22.12 3.26 -7.46
N ARG A 204 -22.50 4.15 -6.58
CA ARG A 204 -21.61 5.07 -5.86
C ARG A 204 -22.08 5.21 -4.43
N ALA A 205 -21.14 5.25 -3.50
CA ALA A 205 -21.44 5.59 -2.12
C ALA A 205 -21.54 7.12 -1.93
N ASP A 206 -22.35 7.57 -0.97
CA ASP A 206 -22.53 9.00 -0.69
C ASP A 206 -21.22 9.72 -0.32
N TRP A 207 -20.27 9.00 0.26
CA TRP A 207 -18.94 9.49 0.61
C TRP A 207 -17.92 9.50 -0.56
N GLY A 208 -18.36 9.10 -1.78
CA GLY A 208 -17.54 9.17 -2.99
C GLY A 208 -16.96 7.83 -3.47
N GLY A 209 -17.24 6.71 -2.81
CA GLY A 209 -16.81 5.38 -3.24
C GLY A 209 -17.48 4.93 -4.55
N HIS A 210 -16.81 4.09 -5.33
CA HIS A 210 -17.21 3.68 -6.67
C HIS A 210 -17.39 2.18 -6.80
N GLY A 211 -18.48 1.72 -7.43
CA GLY A 211 -18.63 0.35 -7.88
C GLY A 211 -17.64 0.00 -9.00
N MET A 212 -17.40 -1.30 -9.20
CA MET A 212 -16.38 -1.83 -10.11
C MET A 212 -16.51 -1.29 -11.53
N VAL A 213 -17.72 -1.26 -12.11
CA VAL A 213 -17.96 -0.79 -13.49
C VAL A 213 -17.56 0.68 -13.62
N HIS A 214 -17.89 1.50 -12.63
CA HIS A 214 -17.53 2.92 -12.66
C HIS A 214 -16.01 3.14 -12.56
N ILE A 215 -15.30 2.31 -11.78
CA ILE A 215 -13.83 2.33 -11.75
C ILE A 215 -13.26 2.06 -13.15
N ILE A 216 -13.77 1.03 -13.86
CA ILE A 216 -13.34 0.71 -15.23
C ILE A 216 -13.51 1.91 -16.16
N ASP A 217 -14.66 2.56 -16.12
CA ASP A 217 -14.94 3.74 -16.97
C ASP A 217 -13.95 4.89 -16.70
N LEU A 218 -13.49 5.04 -15.47
CA LEU A 218 -12.52 6.07 -15.10
C LEU A 218 -11.09 5.77 -15.55
N VAL A 219 -10.70 4.49 -15.62
CA VAL A 219 -9.30 4.11 -15.88
C VAL A 219 -9.01 3.58 -17.27
N GLN A 220 -10.03 3.27 -18.10
CA GLN A 220 -9.88 2.61 -19.39
C GLN A 220 -8.90 3.32 -20.34
N ASP A 221 -8.80 4.63 -20.28
CA ASP A 221 -7.94 5.43 -21.15
C ASP A 221 -6.54 5.71 -20.54
N LEU A 222 -6.25 5.20 -19.33
CA LEU A 222 -4.99 5.43 -18.63
C LEU A 222 -3.90 4.41 -18.99
N TYR A 223 -4.16 3.43 -19.86
CA TYR A 223 -3.21 2.40 -20.26
C TYR A 223 -1.86 2.94 -20.76
N PRO A 224 -1.74 4.13 -21.42
CA PRO A 224 -0.45 4.62 -21.90
C PRO A 224 0.53 4.98 -20.76
N TYR A 225 0.02 5.10 -19.53
CA TYR A 225 0.82 5.43 -18.35
C TYR A 225 1.31 4.19 -17.58
N ASN A 226 0.87 2.98 -17.98
CA ASN A 226 1.34 1.72 -17.41
C ASN A 226 2.64 1.25 -18.05
N GLY A 227 3.53 0.69 -17.23
CA GLY A 227 4.73 0.04 -17.70
C GLY A 227 5.61 -0.45 -16.56
N PRO A 228 6.69 -1.18 -16.86
CA PRO A 228 7.61 -1.66 -15.83
C PRO A 228 8.09 -0.53 -14.91
N GLY A 229 7.93 -0.74 -13.61
CA GLY A 229 8.26 0.22 -12.56
C GLY A 229 7.22 1.31 -12.30
N HIS A 230 6.08 1.33 -13.03
CA HIS A 230 5.03 2.35 -12.85
C HIS A 230 3.66 1.86 -13.33
N TRP A 231 2.68 1.78 -12.42
CA TRP A 231 1.39 1.14 -12.65
C TRP A 231 0.21 2.00 -12.20
N ASN A 232 -0.84 2.08 -13.04
CA ASN A 232 -2.12 2.60 -12.59
C ASN A 232 -2.76 1.64 -11.61
N ASP A 233 -3.26 2.14 -10.50
CA ASP A 233 -3.94 1.37 -9.47
C ASP A 233 -5.43 1.76 -9.44
N PRO A 234 -6.32 0.90 -9.94
CA PRO A 234 -7.77 1.13 -9.92
C PRO A 234 -8.39 0.80 -8.57
N ASP A 235 -7.58 0.56 -7.56
CA ASP A 235 -7.91 0.05 -6.23
C ASP A 235 -7.97 -1.49 -6.15
N MET A 236 -8.27 -1.98 -4.95
CA MET A 236 -8.20 -3.39 -4.59
C MET A 236 -9.29 -4.23 -5.26
N LEU A 237 -9.04 -5.54 -5.32
CA LEU A 237 -10.06 -6.52 -5.68
C LEU A 237 -11.05 -6.72 -4.53
N GLU A 238 -12.34 -6.62 -4.84
CA GLU A 238 -13.45 -6.95 -3.94
C GLU A 238 -13.96 -8.39 -4.08
N VAL A 239 -13.28 -9.19 -4.87
CA VAL A 239 -13.61 -10.60 -5.14
C VAL A 239 -13.69 -11.40 -3.84
N GLY A 240 -14.85 -12.03 -3.60
CA GLY A 240 -15.10 -12.83 -2.40
C GLY A 240 -15.53 -12.05 -1.17
N ASN A 241 -15.65 -10.72 -1.22
CA ASN A 241 -16.14 -9.90 -0.11
C ASN A 241 -17.67 -9.96 0.06
N GLY A 242 -18.41 -10.53 -0.91
CA GLY A 242 -19.83 -10.89 -0.78
C GLY A 242 -20.82 -9.83 -1.30
N GLY A 243 -20.34 -8.72 -1.89
CA GLY A 243 -21.20 -7.69 -2.51
C GLY A 243 -21.49 -7.95 -3.99
N MET A 244 -20.79 -8.88 -4.60
CA MET A 244 -20.93 -9.30 -6.00
C MET A 244 -21.23 -10.80 -6.08
N ASN A 245 -21.92 -11.23 -7.13
CA ASN A 245 -22.12 -12.66 -7.40
C ASN A 245 -20.88 -13.25 -8.10
N THR A 246 -20.83 -14.57 -8.25
CA THR A 246 -19.68 -15.30 -8.80
C THR A 246 -19.29 -14.82 -10.22
N ILE A 247 -20.27 -14.46 -11.07
CA ILE A 247 -19.99 -14.00 -12.43
C ILE A 247 -19.38 -12.59 -12.41
N GLU A 248 -19.90 -11.73 -11.55
CA GLU A 248 -19.36 -10.38 -11.33
C GLU A 248 -17.95 -10.44 -10.74
N ASP A 249 -17.71 -11.31 -9.74
CA ASP A 249 -16.38 -11.56 -9.18
C ASP A 249 -15.37 -12.02 -10.24
N GLN A 250 -15.76 -12.96 -11.10
CA GLN A 250 -14.91 -13.44 -12.21
C GLN A 250 -14.64 -12.33 -13.23
N SER A 251 -15.64 -11.52 -13.54
CA SER A 251 -15.50 -10.38 -14.45
C SER A 251 -14.60 -9.31 -13.86
N HIS A 252 -14.76 -8.98 -12.57
CA HIS A 252 -13.91 -8.05 -11.84
C HIS A 252 -12.44 -8.50 -11.87
N PHE A 253 -12.18 -9.75 -11.51
CA PHE A 253 -10.83 -10.31 -11.58
C PHE A 253 -10.23 -10.21 -12.99
N SER A 254 -11.01 -10.63 -14.02
CA SER A 254 -10.56 -10.59 -15.41
C SER A 254 -10.22 -9.18 -15.88
N MET A 255 -11.03 -8.19 -15.50
CA MET A 255 -10.79 -6.79 -15.86
C MET A 255 -9.54 -6.23 -15.19
N TRP A 256 -9.27 -6.56 -13.90
CA TRP A 256 -8.04 -6.16 -13.24
C TRP A 256 -6.80 -6.77 -13.91
N CYS A 257 -6.89 -8.02 -14.35
CA CYS A 257 -5.82 -8.63 -15.17
C CYS A 257 -5.62 -7.88 -16.50
N MET A 258 -6.68 -7.50 -17.19
CA MET A 258 -6.60 -6.76 -18.46
C MET A 258 -6.03 -5.35 -18.29
N LEU A 259 -6.28 -4.71 -17.16
CA LEU A 259 -5.74 -3.39 -16.82
C LEU A 259 -4.27 -3.43 -16.37
N ALA A 260 -3.67 -4.62 -16.19
CA ALA A 260 -2.39 -4.80 -15.50
C ALA A 260 -2.40 -4.10 -14.13
N ALA A 261 -3.52 -4.20 -13.43
CA ALA A 261 -3.71 -3.56 -12.13
C ALA A 261 -2.90 -4.26 -11.04
N PRO A 262 -2.44 -3.54 -10.03
CA PRO A 262 -1.94 -4.15 -8.80
C PRO A 262 -3.03 -5.01 -8.17
N ASP A 263 -2.82 -6.33 -8.12
CA ASP A 263 -3.80 -7.29 -7.61
C ASP A 263 -3.62 -7.46 -6.10
N ARG A 264 -4.38 -6.71 -5.31
CA ARG A 264 -4.40 -6.80 -3.84
C ARG A 264 -5.79 -7.19 -3.38
N LYS A 265 -5.89 -8.37 -2.77
CA LYS A 265 -7.15 -8.91 -2.22
C LYS A 265 -7.25 -8.62 -0.73
N SER A 266 -8.48 -8.54 -0.22
CA SER A 266 -8.75 -8.50 1.23
C SER A 266 -9.19 -9.87 1.79
N VAL A 267 -9.42 -10.85 0.94
CA VAL A 267 -9.76 -12.24 1.31
C VAL A 267 -8.76 -13.19 0.66
N VAL A 268 -8.21 -14.10 1.44
CA VAL A 268 -7.28 -15.18 0.99
C VAL A 268 -8.00 -16.51 1.01
#